data_63156f2ae8f58c646be3b6e2aef6d5d3
#
_entry.id   63156f2ae8f58c646be3b6e2aef6d5d3
#
_cell.length_a   1.000
_cell.length_b   1.000
_cell.length_c   1.000
_cell.angle_alpha   90.00
_cell.angle_beta   90.00
_cell.angle_gamma   90.00
#
_symmetry.space_group_name_H-M   'P 1'
#
loop_
_entity.id
_entity.type
_entity.pdbx_description
1 polymer ?
#
loop_
_entity_poly.entity_id
_entity_poly.type
_entity_poly.pdbx_seq_one_letter_code
_entity_poly.pdbx_strand_id
1 'polypeptide(L)'
;RVLAEKAAGRTNNGSVDLIWINGENFAKMKENGLLFGPFTEKLPNFKLVDFSGKPTTLIDFHIPVDGFEVPWGMAKFNFVYDSARVSETPKSIPELLKWAERHSGRFTYPHVTDFLGSTFLMQALIELTENPEVLNHSVKSKAAFAKTTAPLWNYLNQLHPHLWRSGKSFPSSS
;
A
#
# COMPACT_ATOMS: atom_id res chain seq x y z
N ARG A 1 -5.71 -9.36 -19.81
CA ARG A 1 -6.14 -8.89 -21.14
C ARG A 1 -4.96 -8.28 -21.91
N VAL A 2 -4.37 -7.18 -21.46
CA VAL A 2 -3.23 -6.52 -22.15
C VAL A 2 -2.05 -7.46 -22.40
N LEU A 3 -1.69 -8.29 -21.40
CA LEU A 3 -0.64 -9.30 -21.56
C LEU A 3 -0.95 -10.31 -22.67
N ALA A 4 -2.19 -10.77 -22.75
CA ALA A 4 -2.62 -11.70 -23.80
C ALA A 4 -2.59 -11.04 -25.19
N GLU A 5 -2.95 -9.78 -25.30
CA GLU A 5 -2.86 -9.02 -26.56
C GLU A 5 -1.42 -8.85 -27.02
N LYS A 6 -0.51 -8.51 -26.07
CA LYS A 6 0.94 -8.43 -26.36
C LYS A 6 1.49 -9.79 -26.80
N ALA A 7 1.14 -10.88 -26.11
CA ALA A 7 1.57 -12.24 -26.46
C ALA A 7 1.06 -12.67 -27.86
N ALA A 8 -0.10 -12.15 -28.28
CA ALA A 8 -0.64 -12.35 -29.63
C ALA A 8 -0.04 -11.40 -30.70
N GLY A 9 1.02 -10.67 -30.37
CA GLY A 9 1.71 -9.72 -31.26
C GLY A 9 0.95 -8.42 -31.53
N ARG A 10 -0.14 -8.15 -30.79
CA ARG A 10 -0.91 -6.89 -30.93
C ARG A 10 -0.25 -5.81 -30.10
N THR A 11 0.60 -4.99 -30.73
CA THR A 11 1.30 -3.87 -30.12
C THR A 11 0.62 -2.51 -30.38
N ASN A 12 -0.34 -2.48 -31.30
CA ASN A 12 -1.17 -1.32 -31.65
C ASN A 12 -2.65 -1.74 -31.68
N ASN A 13 -3.55 -0.78 -31.57
CA ASN A 13 -4.99 -0.99 -31.59
C ASN A 13 -5.43 -2.01 -30.51
N GLY A 14 -4.89 -1.89 -29.32
CA GLY A 14 -5.29 -2.68 -28.16
C GLY A 14 -6.71 -2.33 -27.70
N SER A 15 -7.21 -3.10 -26.76
CA SER A 15 -8.56 -2.92 -26.23
C SER A 15 -8.62 -2.06 -24.97
N VAL A 16 -7.50 -1.47 -24.57
CA VAL A 16 -7.37 -0.60 -23.39
C VAL A 16 -6.56 0.62 -23.78
N ASP A 17 -7.20 1.79 -23.73
CA ASP A 17 -6.57 3.07 -24.04
C ASP A 17 -6.09 3.78 -22.76
N LEU A 18 -6.83 3.64 -21.66
CA LEU A 18 -6.54 4.26 -20.38
C LEU A 18 -6.91 3.30 -19.25
N ILE A 19 -6.10 3.27 -18.21
CA ILE A 19 -6.33 2.45 -17.03
C ILE A 19 -6.04 3.28 -15.77
N TRP A 20 -6.91 3.13 -14.77
CA TRP A 20 -6.59 3.55 -13.42
C TRP A 20 -5.76 2.44 -12.78
N ILE A 21 -4.54 2.76 -12.40
CA ILE A 21 -3.58 1.78 -11.93
C ILE A 21 -2.76 2.37 -10.78
N ASN A 22 -2.31 1.52 -9.86
CA ASN A 22 -1.34 1.87 -8.83
C ASN A 22 -0.67 0.61 -8.26
N GLY A 23 0.38 0.82 -7.48
CA GLY A 23 1.04 -0.20 -6.67
C GLY A 23 1.58 -1.38 -7.47
N GLU A 24 1.29 -2.58 -7.00
CA GLU A 24 1.77 -3.82 -7.61
C GLU A 24 1.33 -3.98 -9.07
N ASN A 25 0.14 -3.46 -9.42
CA ASN A 25 -0.35 -3.55 -10.80
C ASN A 25 0.48 -2.67 -11.72
N PHE A 26 0.81 -1.44 -11.30
CA PHE A 26 1.73 -0.57 -12.03
C PHE A 26 3.09 -1.22 -12.20
N ALA A 27 3.69 -1.70 -11.09
CA ALA A 27 4.98 -2.37 -11.12
C ALA A 27 5.01 -3.52 -12.13
N LYS A 28 4.04 -4.44 -12.04
CA LYS A 28 3.94 -5.60 -12.95
C LYS A 28 3.74 -5.20 -14.40
N MET A 29 2.89 -4.21 -14.67
CA MET A 29 2.67 -3.75 -16.05
C MET A 29 3.92 -3.09 -16.62
N LYS A 30 4.62 -2.28 -15.83
CA LYS A 30 5.87 -1.64 -16.25
C LYS A 30 6.97 -2.68 -16.51
N GLU A 31 7.21 -3.60 -15.58
CA GLU A 31 8.21 -4.68 -15.71
C GLU A 31 7.98 -5.54 -16.97
N ASN A 32 6.73 -5.80 -17.31
CA ASN A 32 6.37 -6.58 -18.49
C ASN A 32 6.26 -5.75 -19.78
N GLY A 33 6.56 -4.46 -19.72
CA GLY A 33 6.46 -3.55 -20.87
C GLY A 33 5.05 -3.47 -21.45
N LEU A 34 4.03 -3.44 -20.61
CA LEU A 34 2.61 -3.40 -21.00
C LEU A 34 2.05 -1.97 -21.00
N LEU A 35 2.81 -1.00 -20.53
CA LEU A 35 2.41 0.40 -20.52
C LEU A 35 2.96 1.12 -21.74
N PHE A 36 2.13 2.02 -22.30
CA PHE A 36 2.58 2.97 -23.30
C PHE A 36 3.34 4.11 -22.62
N GLY A 37 4.51 4.48 -23.12
CA GLY A 37 5.27 5.59 -22.57
C GLY A 37 6.76 5.52 -22.89
N PRO A 38 7.55 6.47 -22.33
CA PRO A 38 7.11 7.61 -21.51
C PRO A 38 6.26 8.62 -22.30
N PHE A 39 5.22 9.17 -21.68
CA PHE A 39 4.31 10.08 -22.37
C PHE A 39 3.96 11.36 -21.59
N THR A 40 4.27 11.40 -20.29
CA THR A 40 3.75 12.44 -19.39
C THR A 40 4.19 13.85 -19.77
N GLU A 41 5.43 14.02 -20.24
CA GLU A 41 5.95 15.32 -20.68
C GLU A 41 5.23 15.89 -21.90
N LYS A 42 4.54 15.04 -22.67
CA LYS A 42 3.74 15.45 -23.83
C LYS A 42 2.38 16.02 -23.46
N LEU A 43 2.00 15.86 -22.19
CA LEU A 43 0.70 16.35 -21.70
C LEU A 43 0.79 17.85 -21.35
N PRO A 44 -0.09 18.71 -21.89
CA PRO A 44 -0.01 20.15 -21.68
C PRO A 44 -0.04 20.57 -20.21
N ASN A 45 -0.81 19.85 -19.40
CA ASN A 45 -1.03 20.15 -17.98
C ASN A 45 -0.02 19.46 -17.04
N PHE A 46 0.89 18.63 -17.56
CA PHE A 46 1.88 17.93 -16.74
C PHE A 46 2.78 18.91 -15.95
N LYS A 47 3.06 20.08 -16.51
CA LYS A 47 3.80 21.16 -15.86
C LYS A 47 3.12 21.73 -14.59
N LEU A 48 1.84 21.41 -14.36
CA LEU A 48 1.10 21.83 -13.17
C LEU A 48 1.29 20.86 -12.00
N VAL A 49 1.93 19.71 -12.22
CA VAL A 49 2.23 18.75 -11.15
C VAL A 49 3.38 19.30 -10.31
N ASP A 50 3.14 19.45 -9.02
CA ASP A 50 4.12 19.94 -8.06
C ASP A 50 5.06 18.81 -7.60
N PHE A 51 6.07 18.50 -8.36
CA PHE A 51 7.07 17.48 -8.03
C PHE A 51 7.96 17.89 -6.85
N SER A 52 8.18 19.17 -6.65
CA SER A 52 9.02 19.69 -5.57
C SER A 52 8.34 19.57 -4.22
N GLY A 53 7.06 19.94 -4.14
CA GLY A 53 6.25 19.83 -2.92
C GLY A 53 5.70 18.42 -2.68
N LYS A 54 5.64 17.58 -3.72
CA LYS A 54 5.07 16.23 -3.67
C LYS A 54 5.96 15.20 -4.39
N PRO A 55 7.20 14.99 -3.94
CA PRO A 55 8.15 14.09 -4.62
C PRO A 55 7.67 12.65 -4.72
N THR A 56 6.75 12.22 -3.85
CA THR A 56 6.13 10.90 -3.90
C THR A 56 5.30 10.66 -5.16
N THR A 57 4.94 11.69 -5.93
CA THR A 57 4.29 11.55 -7.25
C THR A 57 5.21 10.98 -8.34
N LEU A 58 6.50 10.90 -8.08
CA LEU A 58 7.50 10.31 -8.98
C LEU A 58 7.71 8.80 -8.70
N ILE A 59 7.08 8.27 -7.67
CA ILE A 59 7.28 6.89 -7.21
C ILE A 59 5.92 6.30 -6.89
N ASP A 60 5.60 5.14 -7.48
CA ASP A 60 4.44 4.34 -7.11
C ASP A 60 4.91 3.01 -6.51
N PHE A 61 4.57 2.74 -5.25
CA PHE A 61 4.96 1.55 -4.50
C PHE A 61 6.46 1.19 -4.66
N HIS A 62 7.33 2.16 -4.42
CA HIS A 62 8.80 2.07 -4.56
C HIS A 62 9.31 1.92 -6.00
N ILE A 63 8.45 1.98 -7.00
CA ILE A 63 8.84 1.92 -8.42
C ILE A 63 8.82 3.34 -8.99
N PRO A 64 9.91 3.85 -9.57
CA PRO A 64 9.90 5.12 -10.29
C PRO A 64 8.85 5.11 -11.40
N VAL A 65 8.07 6.18 -11.54
CA VAL A 65 7.02 6.23 -12.57
C VAL A 65 7.59 6.44 -13.97
N ASP A 66 8.74 7.08 -14.12
CA ASP A 66 9.52 7.29 -15.36
C ASP A 66 8.66 7.76 -16.55
N GLY A 67 7.62 8.53 -16.28
CA GLY A 67 6.75 9.06 -17.32
C GLY A 67 5.73 8.06 -17.90
N PHE A 68 5.52 6.90 -17.29
CA PHE A 68 4.53 5.90 -17.69
C PHE A 68 3.20 6.03 -16.96
N GLU A 69 3.12 6.92 -15.98
CA GLU A 69 1.95 7.17 -15.16
C GLU A 69 1.81 8.66 -14.84
N VAL A 70 0.57 9.13 -14.74
CA VAL A 70 0.22 10.51 -14.33
C VAL A 70 -0.50 10.46 -13.02
N PRO A 71 -0.15 11.30 -12.02
CA PRO A 71 -0.87 11.33 -10.77
C PRO A 71 -2.31 11.84 -10.99
N TRP A 72 -3.28 11.05 -10.57
CA TRP A 72 -4.69 11.45 -10.51
C TRP A 72 -5.00 12.22 -9.24
N GLY A 73 -4.52 11.73 -8.13
CA GLY A 73 -4.72 12.31 -6.81
C GLY A 73 -3.83 11.64 -5.78
N MET A 74 -3.85 12.18 -4.58
CA MET A 74 -3.12 11.63 -3.46
C MET A 74 -4.09 11.38 -2.31
N ALA A 75 -4.17 10.15 -1.83
CA ALA A 75 -4.88 9.77 -0.63
C ALA A 75 -3.86 9.36 0.45
N LYS A 76 -4.24 9.59 1.71
CA LYS A 76 -3.47 9.12 2.87
C LYS A 76 -4.25 8.03 3.56
N PHE A 77 -3.55 7.00 3.99
CA PHE A 77 -4.11 6.02 4.90
C PHE A 77 -4.36 6.66 6.27
N ASN A 78 -5.58 6.55 6.78
CA ASN A 78 -5.97 7.13 8.05
C ASN A 78 -6.72 6.11 8.90
N PHE A 79 -6.56 6.20 10.21
CA PHE A 79 -7.45 5.56 11.16
C PHE A 79 -8.69 6.44 11.39
N VAL A 80 -9.84 5.81 11.49
CA VAL A 80 -11.12 6.47 11.76
C VAL A 80 -11.63 6.03 13.11
N TYR A 81 -12.15 6.96 13.90
CA TYR A 81 -12.73 6.68 15.22
C TYR A 81 -13.99 7.48 15.47
N ASP A 82 -14.87 6.95 16.31
CA ASP A 82 -16.06 7.64 16.80
C ASP A 82 -15.67 8.56 17.96
N SER A 83 -15.62 9.87 17.71
CA SER A 83 -15.21 10.87 18.70
C SER A 83 -16.18 10.99 19.89
N ALA A 84 -17.42 10.49 19.74
CA ALA A 84 -18.36 10.45 20.86
C ALA A 84 -18.03 9.33 21.87
N ARG A 85 -17.21 8.35 21.46
CA ARG A 85 -16.89 7.15 22.26
C ARG A 85 -15.41 7.01 22.59
N VAL A 86 -14.55 7.67 21.86
CA VAL A 86 -13.10 7.60 21.99
C VAL A 86 -12.55 9.00 22.22
N SER A 87 -12.14 9.29 23.43
CA SER A 87 -11.58 10.60 23.81
C SER A 87 -10.08 10.69 23.53
N GLU A 88 -9.36 9.56 23.64
CA GLU A 88 -7.92 9.48 23.43
C GLU A 88 -7.60 8.44 22.34
N THR A 89 -6.94 8.89 21.29
CA THR A 89 -6.51 8.05 20.17
C THR A 89 -5.04 7.70 20.26
N PRO A 90 -4.63 6.46 19.96
CA PRO A 90 -3.23 6.09 19.84
C PRO A 90 -2.55 6.89 18.72
N LYS A 91 -1.29 7.23 18.93
CA LYS A 91 -0.48 8.02 17.99
C LYS A 91 0.59 7.19 17.26
N SER A 92 0.70 5.92 17.63
CA SER A 92 1.68 4.99 17.07
C SER A 92 1.15 3.56 17.05
N ILE A 93 1.78 2.71 16.27
CA ILE A 93 1.43 1.27 16.21
C ILE A 93 1.64 0.59 17.59
N PRO A 94 2.72 0.84 18.33
CA PRO A 94 2.85 0.33 19.70
C PRO A 94 1.78 0.85 20.67
N GLU A 95 1.39 2.13 20.55
CA GLU A 95 0.31 2.68 21.38
C GLU A 95 -1.05 2.08 21.02
N LEU A 96 -1.28 1.74 19.73
CA LEU A 96 -2.49 1.07 19.28
C LEU A 96 -2.66 -0.29 19.96
N LEU A 97 -1.58 -1.06 20.14
CA LEU A 97 -1.63 -2.32 20.89
C LEU A 97 -2.10 -2.09 22.33
N LYS A 98 -1.44 -1.17 23.04
CA LYS A 98 -1.80 -0.83 24.42
C LYS A 98 -3.24 -0.33 24.55
N TRP A 99 -3.69 0.42 23.55
CA TRP A 99 -5.07 0.90 23.50
C TRP A 99 -6.04 -0.26 23.26
N ALA A 100 -5.75 -1.16 22.32
CA ALA A 100 -6.57 -2.32 22.01
C ALA A 100 -6.69 -3.30 23.19
N GLU A 101 -5.60 -3.50 23.96
CA GLU A 101 -5.60 -4.30 25.19
C GLU A 101 -6.60 -3.74 26.21
N ARG A 102 -6.63 -2.43 26.39
CA ARG A 102 -7.55 -1.74 27.32
C ARG A 102 -9.00 -1.68 26.80
N HIS A 103 -9.19 -1.75 25.48
CA HIS A 103 -10.47 -1.59 24.80
C HIS A 103 -10.77 -2.79 23.87
N SER A 104 -10.57 -3.98 24.39
CA SER A 104 -10.70 -5.23 23.63
C SER A 104 -12.02 -5.30 22.86
N GLY A 105 -11.95 -5.72 21.60
CA GLY A 105 -13.10 -5.80 20.70
C GLY A 105 -13.49 -4.47 20.01
N ARG A 106 -12.78 -3.38 20.27
CA ARG A 106 -13.14 -2.05 19.77
C ARG A 106 -12.31 -1.57 18.58
N PHE A 107 -11.34 -2.33 18.16
CA PHE A 107 -10.52 -2.04 16.97
C PHE A 107 -10.64 -3.17 15.96
N THR A 108 -10.58 -2.81 14.70
CA THR A 108 -10.44 -3.73 13.57
C THR A 108 -9.76 -3.03 12.41
N TYR A 109 -9.27 -3.82 11.46
CA TYR A 109 -8.79 -3.36 10.16
C TYR A 109 -9.32 -4.30 9.06
N PRO A 110 -9.37 -3.90 7.79
CA PRO A 110 -9.87 -4.73 6.71
C PRO A 110 -9.03 -5.99 6.49
N HIS A 111 -9.61 -6.99 5.84
CA HIS A 111 -8.90 -8.23 5.48
C HIS A 111 -7.65 -7.94 4.63
N VAL A 112 -6.62 -8.77 4.74
CA VAL A 112 -5.33 -8.58 4.07
C VAL A 112 -5.40 -8.56 2.53
N THR A 113 -6.44 -9.13 1.93
CA THR A 113 -6.70 -9.04 0.49
C THR A 113 -7.31 -7.71 0.06
N ASP A 114 -7.73 -6.90 1.03
CA ASP A 114 -8.19 -5.53 0.82
C ASP A 114 -6.98 -4.59 0.81
N PHE A 115 -7.00 -3.59 -0.07
CA PHE A 115 -5.93 -2.60 -0.17
C PHE A 115 -5.63 -1.92 1.17
N LEU A 116 -6.66 -1.56 1.93
CA LEU A 116 -6.47 -0.91 3.23
C LEU A 116 -5.92 -1.87 4.29
N GLY A 117 -6.30 -3.15 4.22
CA GLY A 117 -5.75 -4.17 5.12
C GLY A 117 -4.25 -4.40 4.89
N SER A 118 -3.83 -4.57 3.63
CA SER A 118 -2.40 -4.68 3.29
C SER A 118 -1.63 -3.40 3.62
N THR A 119 -2.23 -2.21 3.42
CA THR A 119 -1.61 -0.92 3.79
C THR A 119 -1.39 -0.81 5.29
N PHE A 120 -2.36 -1.26 6.12
CA PHE A 120 -2.18 -1.32 7.57
C PHE A 120 -0.98 -2.19 7.96
N LEU A 121 -0.86 -3.37 7.36
CA LEU A 121 0.26 -4.28 7.67
C LEU A 121 1.61 -3.70 7.24
N MET A 122 1.67 -3.05 6.08
CA MET A 122 2.88 -2.37 5.62
C MET A 122 3.27 -1.21 6.55
N GLN A 123 2.31 -0.36 6.93
CA GLN A 123 2.55 0.73 7.87
C GLN A 123 3.04 0.21 9.22
N ALA A 124 2.41 -0.85 9.74
CA ALA A 124 2.83 -1.47 10.99
C ALA A 124 4.26 -2.04 10.89
N LEU A 125 4.60 -2.72 9.79
CA LEU A 125 5.94 -3.24 9.59
C LEU A 125 6.99 -2.12 9.55
N ILE A 126 6.73 -1.04 8.81
CA ILE A 126 7.64 0.10 8.70
C ILE A 126 7.90 0.70 10.08
N GLU A 127 6.84 0.95 10.85
CA GLU A 127 6.97 1.61 12.15
C GLU A 127 7.59 0.72 13.24
N LEU A 128 7.39 -0.60 13.14
CA LEU A 128 7.97 -1.58 14.07
C LEU A 128 9.41 -1.98 13.72
N THR A 129 9.90 -1.57 12.56
CA THR A 129 11.25 -1.91 12.11
C THR A 129 12.23 -0.83 12.58
N GLU A 130 13.28 -1.21 13.32
CA GLU A 130 14.29 -0.28 13.83
C GLU A 130 14.99 0.52 12.73
N ASN A 131 15.29 -0.12 11.60
CA ASN A 131 15.86 0.51 10.43
C ASN A 131 14.95 0.26 9.22
N PRO A 132 13.98 1.14 8.91
CA PRO A 132 13.06 0.96 7.79
C PRO A 132 13.71 0.89 6.41
N GLU A 133 14.94 1.40 6.25
CA GLU A 133 15.67 1.36 4.97
C GLU A 133 15.89 -0.07 4.46
N VAL A 134 15.94 -1.05 5.37
CA VAL A 134 16.07 -2.46 4.97
C VAL A 134 14.86 -2.96 4.15
N LEU A 135 13.71 -2.31 4.31
CA LEU A 135 12.48 -2.65 3.58
C LEU A 135 12.49 -2.17 2.13
N ASN A 136 13.40 -1.27 1.76
CA ASN A 136 13.57 -0.80 0.39
C ASN A 136 14.28 -1.82 -0.52
N HIS A 137 14.73 -2.94 0.03
CA HIS A 137 15.47 -3.96 -0.70
C HIS A 137 14.71 -5.27 -0.79
N SER A 138 14.81 -5.92 -1.94
CA SER A 138 14.23 -7.25 -2.14
C SER A 138 14.83 -8.28 -1.19
N VAL A 139 13.97 -9.07 -0.57
CA VAL A 139 14.36 -10.13 0.36
C VAL A 139 14.83 -11.36 -0.43
N LYS A 140 16.09 -11.76 -0.24
CA LYS A 140 16.74 -12.80 -1.04
C LYS A 140 16.49 -14.24 -0.56
N SER A 141 15.90 -14.44 0.62
CA SER A 141 15.66 -15.79 1.15
C SER A 141 14.49 -15.82 2.13
N LYS A 142 13.91 -17.01 2.34
CA LYS A 142 12.85 -17.22 3.37
C LYS A 142 13.31 -16.84 4.77
N ALA A 143 14.57 -17.14 5.10
CA ALA A 143 15.13 -16.80 6.42
C ALA A 143 15.25 -15.29 6.61
N ALA A 144 15.71 -14.57 5.59
CA ALA A 144 15.77 -13.12 5.62
C ALA A 144 14.37 -12.51 5.71
N PHE A 145 13.40 -13.03 4.94
CA PHE A 145 12.00 -12.61 5.03
C PHE A 145 11.45 -12.80 6.44
N ALA A 146 11.59 -13.99 7.02
CA ALA A 146 11.12 -14.28 8.37
C ALA A 146 11.74 -13.34 9.41
N LYS A 147 13.05 -13.06 9.31
CA LYS A 147 13.74 -12.12 10.18
C LYS A 147 13.20 -10.70 10.05
N THR A 148 13.07 -10.21 8.82
CA THR A 148 12.60 -8.84 8.53
C THR A 148 11.15 -8.63 8.99
N THR A 149 10.29 -9.64 8.84
CA THR A 149 8.86 -9.53 9.20
C THR A 149 8.54 -9.96 10.63
N ALA A 150 9.49 -10.51 11.38
CA ALA A 150 9.26 -10.97 12.76
C ALA A 150 8.64 -9.91 13.68
N PRO A 151 9.05 -8.63 13.65
CA PRO A 151 8.42 -7.61 14.49
C PRO A 151 6.92 -7.47 14.23
N LEU A 152 6.51 -7.51 12.95
CA LEU A 152 5.10 -7.46 12.57
C LEU A 152 4.33 -8.67 13.09
N TRP A 153 4.82 -9.87 12.88
CA TRP A 153 4.14 -11.09 13.33
C TRP A 153 4.01 -11.17 14.85
N ASN A 154 5.04 -10.77 15.57
CA ASN A 154 5.00 -10.68 17.03
C ASN A 154 3.96 -9.66 17.50
N TYR A 155 3.88 -8.52 16.85
CA TYR A 155 2.88 -7.50 17.11
C TYR A 155 1.45 -8.02 16.83
N LEU A 156 1.22 -8.63 15.67
CA LEU A 156 -0.10 -9.14 15.30
C LEU A 156 -0.58 -10.26 16.21
N ASN A 157 0.34 -11.13 16.66
CA ASN A 157 0.00 -12.18 17.64
C ASN A 157 -0.50 -11.61 18.97
N GLN A 158 -0.02 -10.43 19.36
CA GLN A 158 -0.49 -9.73 20.55
C GLN A 158 -1.77 -8.93 20.26
N LEU A 159 -1.88 -8.29 19.11
CA LEU A 159 -3.00 -7.44 18.76
C LEU A 159 -4.29 -8.24 18.46
N HIS A 160 -4.20 -9.34 17.71
CA HIS A 160 -5.37 -10.06 17.19
C HIS A 160 -6.35 -10.52 18.26
N PRO A 161 -5.94 -11.04 19.44
CA PRO A 161 -6.86 -11.39 20.52
C PRO A 161 -7.74 -10.23 20.99
N HIS A 162 -7.28 -9.00 20.82
CA HIS A 162 -7.95 -7.77 21.26
C HIS A 162 -8.77 -7.10 20.15
N LEU A 163 -8.73 -7.61 18.93
CA LEU A 163 -9.55 -7.08 17.84
C LEU A 163 -11.04 -7.41 17.99
N TRP A 164 -11.86 -6.70 17.24
CA TRP A 164 -13.25 -7.07 17.03
C TRP A 164 -13.34 -8.54 16.63
N ARG A 165 -14.25 -9.27 17.25
CA ARG A 165 -14.40 -10.73 17.11
C ARG A 165 -13.10 -11.52 17.38
N SER A 166 -12.24 -10.99 18.21
CA SER A 166 -10.92 -11.59 18.55
C SER A 166 -10.08 -11.94 17.33
N GLY A 167 -10.14 -11.10 16.29
CA GLY A 167 -9.36 -11.30 15.06
C GLY A 167 -9.75 -12.54 14.23
N LYS A 168 -10.91 -13.16 14.49
CA LYS A 168 -11.40 -14.31 13.71
C LYS A 168 -12.11 -13.92 12.42
N SER A 169 -12.41 -12.64 12.27
CA SER A 169 -13.12 -12.09 11.12
C SER A 169 -12.65 -10.66 10.90
N PHE A 170 -12.45 -10.31 9.64
CA PHE A 170 -12.02 -8.99 9.22
C PHE A 170 -13.04 -8.42 8.23
N PRO A 171 -13.44 -7.14 8.38
CA PRO A 171 -14.37 -6.52 7.44
C PRO A 171 -13.70 -6.33 6.07
N SER A 172 -14.53 -6.16 5.03
CA SER A 172 -14.12 -5.58 3.76
C SER A 172 -14.31 -4.06 3.84
N SER A 173 -13.50 -3.29 3.10
CA SER A 173 -13.68 -1.84 2.94
C SER A 173 -14.75 -1.50 1.90
N SER A 174 -15.26 -2.47 1.16
CA SER A 174 -16.31 -2.35 0.13
C SER A 174 -17.61 -3.03 0.55
#